data_eaeec0f483b1e79d27c36e7c88988d83
#
_entry.id   eaeec0f483b1e79d27c36e7c88988d83
#
_cell.length_a   1.000
_cell.length_b   1.000
_cell.length_c   1.000
_cell.angle_alpha   90.00
_cell.angle_beta   90.00
_cell.angle_gamma   90.00
#
_symmetry.space_group_name_H-M   'P 1'
#
loop_
_entity.id
_entity.type
_entity.pdbx_description
1 polymer ?
#
loop_
_entity_poly.entity_id
_entity_poly.type
_entity_poly.pdbx_seq_one_letter_code
_entity_poly.pdbx_strand_id
1 'polypeptide(L)'
;MSRKPLFVRAEWDEEARVWVATSDDVPGLATEGDTLEGLIEKLKIMIPELLDANGAEQDYEVPFEILTRRFEIAQRKGLDV
;
A
#
# COMPACT_ATOMS: atom_id res chain seq x y z
N MET A 1 7.11 15.66 19.45
CA MET A 1 6.40 14.43 19.71
C MET A 1 6.31 13.57 18.48
N SER A 2 6.66 12.31 18.60
CA SER A 2 6.64 11.45 17.43
C SER A 2 5.25 10.90 17.18
N ARG A 3 4.93 10.66 15.92
CA ARG A 3 3.69 10.06 15.51
C ARG A 3 3.94 8.67 15.00
N LYS A 4 3.01 7.79 15.28
CA LYS A 4 3.08 6.47 14.69
C LYS A 4 2.67 6.56 13.23
N PRO A 5 3.42 5.94 12.34
CA PRO A 5 2.99 5.91 10.95
C PRO A 5 1.72 5.09 10.80
N LEU A 6 0.91 5.49 9.85
CA LEU A 6 -0.24 4.72 9.47
C LEU A 6 0.23 3.51 8.67
N PHE A 7 -0.50 2.42 8.78
CA PHE A 7 -0.09 1.15 8.20
C PHE A 7 -0.89 0.87 6.94
N VAL A 8 -0.20 0.62 5.84
CA VAL A 8 -0.85 0.30 4.57
C VAL A 8 -0.33 -1.04 4.09
N ARG A 9 -1.24 -1.91 3.68
CA ARG A 9 -0.88 -3.18 3.06
C ARG A 9 -0.95 -3.03 1.56
N ALA A 10 0.05 -3.55 0.86
CA ALA A 10 0.06 -3.58 -0.59
C ALA A 10 0.32 -5.01 -1.04
N GLU A 11 -0.66 -5.60 -1.71
CA GLU A 11 -0.58 -6.99 -2.15
C GLU A 11 -0.63 -7.04 -3.66
N TRP A 12 0.19 -7.91 -4.21
CA TRP A 12 0.23 -8.11 -5.66
C TRP A 12 -0.94 -8.99 -6.07
N ASP A 13 -1.71 -8.51 -7.03
CA ASP A 13 -2.81 -9.25 -7.63
C ASP A 13 -2.33 -9.81 -8.95
N GLU A 14 -2.09 -11.11 -8.98
CA GLU A 14 -1.50 -11.76 -10.15
C GLU A 14 -2.45 -11.71 -11.34
N GLU A 15 -3.73 -11.81 -11.10
CA GLU A 15 -4.72 -11.79 -12.17
C GLU A 15 -4.82 -10.44 -12.82
N ALA A 16 -4.96 -9.42 -12.01
CA ALA A 16 -5.12 -8.06 -12.50
C ALA A 16 -3.79 -7.40 -12.83
N ARG A 17 -2.69 -7.98 -12.35
CA ARG A 17 -1.34 -7.46 -12.57
C ARG A 17 -1.16 -6.07 -11.99
N VAL A 18 -1.64 -5.88 -10.79
CA VAL A 18 -1.51 -4.62 -10.09
C VAL A 18 -1.21 -4.86 -8.61
N TRP A 19 -0.69 -3.82 -7.97
CA TRP A 19 -0.57 -3.78 -6.51
C TRP A 19 -1.85 -3.17 -5.96
N VAL A 20 -2.44 -3.85 -4.98
CA VAL A 20 -3.68 -3.40 -4.37
C VAL A 20 -3.38 -2.95 -2.95
N ALA A 21 -3.79 -1.74 -2.61
CA ALA A 21 -3.52 -1.15 -1.30
C ALA A 21 -4.79 -1.05 -0.48
N THR A 22 -4.70 -1.49 0.77
CA THR A 22 -5.76 -1.33 1.75
C THR A 22 -5.13 -0.96 3.08
N SER A 23 -5.94 -0.43 4.00
CA SER A 23 -5.44 -0.05 5.31
C SER A 23 -6.56 -0.03 6.32
N ASP A 24 -6.29 -0.60 7.49
CA ASP A 24 -7.22 -0.49 8.62
C ASP A 24 -7.12 0.87 9.30
N ASP A 25 -6.01 1.58 9.08
CA ASP A 25 -5.78 2.87 9.73
C ASP A 25 -6.37 4.02 8.94
N VAL A 26 -6.70 3.81 7.67
CA VAL A 26 -7.24 4.85 6.81
C VAL A 26 -8.57 4.36 6.26
N PRO A 27 -9.68 4.69 6.94
CA PRO A 27 -10.98 4.17 6.50
C PRO A 27 -11.29 4.59 5.08
N GLY A 28 -11.75 3.63 4.30
CA GLY A 28 -12.10 3.87 2.91
C GLY A 28 -10.97 3.75 1.93
N LEU A 29 -9.76 3.46 2.39
CA LEU A 29 -8.64 3.34 1.47
C LEU A 29 -8.72 2.03 0.71
N ALA A 30 -8.83 2.13 -0.61
CA ALA A 30 -8.75 0.99 -1.52
C ALA A 30 -8.31 1.55 -2.86
N THR A 31 -7.12 1.19 -3.30
CA THR A 31 -6.62 1.70 -4.58
C THR A 31 -5.63 0.71 -5.14
N GLU A 32 -5.19 0.95 -6.35
CA GLU A 32 -4.27 0.03 -7.00
C GLU A 32 -3.33 0.79 -7.92
N GLY A 33 -2.23 0.13 -8.29
CA GLY A 33 -1.28 0.72 -9.21
C GLY A 33 -0.47 -0.37 -9.90
N ASP A 34 -0.06 -0.11 -11.13
CA ASP A 34 0.73 -1.06 -11.91
C ASP A 34 2.09 -1.31 -11.28
N THR A 35 2.66 -0.29 -10.68
CA THR A 35 3.95 -0.38 -10.03
C THR A 35 3.81 0.06 -8.60
N LEU A 36 4.75 -0.40 -7.78
CA LEU A 36 4.74 -0.01 -6.37
C LEU A 36 4.98 1.49 -6.23
N GLU A 37 5.90 2.04 -7.03
CA GLU A 37 6.16 3.48 -6.98
C GLU A 37 4.93 4.29 -7.36
N GLY A 38 4.21 3.84 -8.40
CA GLY A 38 2.98 4.53 -8.80
C GLY A 38 1.93 4.47 -7.71
N LEU A 39 1.83 3.32 -7.05
CA LEU A 39 0.91 3.19 -5.94
C LEU A 39 1.26 4.14 -4.81
N ILE A 40 2.55 4.24 -4.50
CA ILE A 40 3.00 5.13 -3.43
C ILE A 40 2.63 6.57 -3.73
N GLU A 41 2.80 7.00 -4.97
CA GLU A 41 2.44 8.37 -5.34
C GLU A 41 0.95 8.62 -5.18
N LYS A 42 0.12 7.63 -5.53
CA LYS A 42 -1.32 7.75 -5.29
C LYS A 42 -1.63 7.87 -3.80
N LEU A 43 -0.97 7.05 -3.00
CA LEU A 43 -1.23 7.03 -1.56
C LEU A 43 -0.86 8.36 -0.91
N LYS A 44 0.20 8.99 -1.38
CA LYS A 44 0.59 10.29 -0.84
C LYS A 44 -0.49 11.34 -1.01
N ILE A 45 -1.31 11.20 -2.03
CA ILE A 45 -2.41 12.13 -2.28
C ILE A 45 -3.68 11.65 -1.56
N MET A 46 -3.98 10.37 -1.66
CA MET A 46 -5.26 9.84 -1.17
C MET A 46 -5.36 9.82 0.35
N ILE A 47 -4.25 9.49 1.02
CA ILE A 47 -4.31 9.32 2.46
C ILE A 47 -4.72 10.61 3.17
N PRO A 48 -4.08 11.76 2.90
CA PRO A 48 -4.54 12.98 3.54
C PRO A 48 -5.98 13.33 3.20
N GLU A 49 -6.39 13.10 1.94
CA GLU A 49 -7.76 13.39 1.54
C GLU A 49 -8.77 12.55 2.30
N LEU A 50 -8.48 11.27 2.45
CA LEU A 50 -9.39 10.38 3.15
C LEU A 50 -9.46 10.71 4.64
N LEU A 51 -8.33 11.06 5.24
CA LEU A 51 -8.34 11.44 6.64
C LEU A 51 -9.16 12.71 6.85
N ASP A 52 -9.03 13.69 5.96
CA ASP A 52 -9.85 14.90 6.02
C ASP A 52 -11.33 14.56 5.89
N ALA A 53 -11.65 13.71 4.94
CA ALA A 53 -13.04 13.34 4.70
C ALA A 53 -13.65 12.62 5.91
N ASN A 54 -12.83 11.92 6.68
CA ASN A 54 -13.29 11.20 7.85
C ASN A 54 -13.25 12.06 9.12
N GLY A 55 -12.91 13.33 8.98
CA GLY A 55 -12.87 14.23 10.10
C GLY A 55 -11.70 14.03 11.04
N ALA A 56 -10.71 13.31 10.62
CA ALA A 56 -9.55 13.05 11.46
C ALA A 56 -8.65 14.28 11.51
N GLU A 57 -8.16 14.58 12.70
CA GLU A 57 -7.14 15.62 12.83
C GLU A 57 -5.83 15.08 12.32
N GLN A 58 -5.13 15.90 11.57
CA GLN A 58 -3.83 15.47 11.06
C GLN A 58 -2.88 16.64 11.01
N ASP A 59 -1.61 16.32 11.09
CA ASP A 59 -0.56 17.31 10.93
C ASP A 59 -0.32 17.57 9.47
N TYR A 60 0.53 18.55 9.21
CA TYR A 60 0.93 18.87 7.86
C TYR A 60 1.52 17.63 7.17
N GLU A 61 2.30 16.85 7.89
CA GLU A 61 2.88 15.63 7.36
C GLU A 61 2.19 14.42 7.98
N VAL A 62 1.86 13.45 7.14
CA VAL A 62 1.19 12.22 7.57
C VAL A 62 2.08 11.06 7.21
N PRO A 63 2.86 10.54 8.17
CA PRO A 63 3.74 9.41 7.87
C PRO A 63 2.93 8.14 7.69
N PHE A 64 3.34 7.32 6.74
CA PHE A 64 2.73 6.00 6.57
C PHE A 64 3.80 5.01 6.13
N GLU A 65 3.58 3.75 6.51
CA GLU A 65 4.45 2.65 6.14
C GLU A 65 3.70 1.71 5.23
N ILE A 66 4.40 1.14 4.26
CA ILE A 66 3.81 0.17 3.35
C ILE A 66 4.45 -1.18 3.60
N LEU A 67 3.59 -2.17 3.83
CA LEU A 67 4.01 -3.55 3.93
C LEU A 67 3.54 -4.26 2.68
N THR A 68 4.47 -4.81 1.92
CA THR A 68 4.13 -5.45 0.66
C THR A 68 4.12 -6.97 0.82
N ARG A 69 3.28 -7.61 0.01
CA ARG A 69 3.22 -9.05 -0.02
C ARG A 69 3.06 -9.52 -1.44
N ARG A 70 3.94 -10.45 -1.85
CA ARG A 70 3.87 -11.01 -3.19
C ARG A 70 4.35 -12.45 -3.12
N PHE A 71 3.54 -13.36 -3.63
CA PHE A 71 3.86 -14.77 -3.66
C PHE A 71 4.61 -15.08 -4.94
N GLU A 72 5.74 -15.76 -4.80
CA GLU A 72 6.54 -16.15 -5.96
C GLU A 72 7.04 -17.55 -5.76
N ILE A 73 7.36 -18.20 -6.86
CA ILE A 73 7.92 -19.55 -6.85
C ILE A 73 9.25 -19.51 -7.59
N ALA A 74 10.29 -19.91 -6.87
CA ALA A 74 11.59 -20.08 -7.49
C ALA A 74 11.76 -21.53 -7.81
N GLN A 75 12.08 -21.85 -9.05
CA GLN A 75 12.27 -23.23 -9.45
C GLN A 75 13.74 -23.58 -9.38
N ARG A 76 14.00 -24.79 -8.88
CA ARG A 76 15.37 -25.24 -8.79
C ARG A 76 15.85 -25.66 -10.16
N LYS A 77 16.98 -25.10 -10.53
CA LYS A 77 17.57 -25.41 -11.82
C LYS A 77 18.18 -26.80 -11.79
N GLY A 78 18.13 -27.51 -12.91
CA GLY A 78 18.79 -28.78 -13.03
C GLY A 78 18.01 -29.96 -12.56
N LEU A 79 16.76 -29.77 -12.25
CA LEU A 79 15.91 -30.87 -11.83
C LEU A 79 15.44 -31.71 -12.98
N ASP A 80 15.66 -31.26 -14.12
CA ASP A 80 15.23 -31.94 -15.30
C ASP A 80 16.00 -33.18 -15.59
N VAL A 81 16.76 -33.61 -14.75
CA VAL A 81 17.57 -34.80 -14.99
C VAL A 81 16.97 -35.74 -15.98
#